data_10d5d4e72b86b29677e777db2bcb0c17
#
_entry.id   10d5d4e72b86b29677e777db2bcb0c17
#
_cell.length_a   1.000
_cell.length_b   1.000
_cell.length_c   1.000
_cell.angle_alpha   90.00
_cell.angle_beta   90.00
_cell.angle_gamma   90.00
#
_symmetry.space_group_name_H-M   'P 1'
#
loop_
_entity.id
_entity.type
_entity.pdbx_description
1 polymer ?
#
loop_
_entity_poly.entity_id
_entity_poly.type
_entity_poly.pdbx_seq_one_letter_code
_entity_poly.pdbx_strand_id
1 'polypeptide(L)'
;KTIVVGQFDKSEDRFSIEINTSEILSTFNVKASPSLNLLKIGSDASLLSSDSVQKKQADLGYNTFMVINVRGYDRRYKKSSRAPLLKDILSSGNLFKVYREEATSVSFEISLYKNGKLYFRDIIKCGNISDRSSVVKRYRKKLRKRIHRKWRKKLSF
;
A
#
# COMPACT_ATOMS: atom_id res chain seq x y z
N LYS A 1 13.89 -8.31 -13.00
CA LYS A 1 13.10 -8.62 -11.80
C LYS A 1 12.63 -7.33 -11.12
N THR A 2 11.49 -7.38 -10.42
CA THR A 2 10.86 -6.23 -9.75
C THR A 2 10.98 -6.36 -8.24
N ILE A 3 11.39 -5.28 -7.57
CA ILE A 3 11.29 -5.16 -6.12
C ILE A 3 10.00 -4.41 -5.80
N VAL A 4 9.18 -4.97 -4.92
CA VAL A 4 7.98 -4.32 -4.42
C VAL A 4 8.30 -3.64 -3.09
N VAL A 5 8.03 -2.35 -3.00
CA VAL A 5 8.32 -1.50 -1.84
C VAL A 5 7.04 -0.85 -1.35
N GLY A 6 6.61 -1.19 -0.14
CA GLY A 6 5.52 -0.53 0.54
C GLY A 6 6.05 0.59 1.45
N GLN A 7 5.63 1.82 1.22
CA GLN A 7 5.93 2.94 2.10
C GLN A 7 4.78 3.13 3.10
N PHE A 8 4.87 2.44 4.23
CA PHE A 8 3.87 2.46 5.30
C PHE A 8 4.57 2.61 6.64
N ASP A 9 3.95 3.35 7.54
CA ASP A 9 4.49 3.59 8.89
C ASP A 9 4.55 2.31 9.73
N LYS A 10 3.57 1.40 9.52
CA LYS A 10 3.52 0.13 10.23
C LYS A 10 4.16 -0.98 9.40
N SER A 11 5.14 -1.66 9.99
CA SER A 11 5.85 -2.79 9.35
C SER A 11 4.92 -3.92 8.90
N GLU A 12 3.85 -4.19 9.66
CA GLU A 12 2.86 -5.21 9.32
C GLU A 12 2.05 -4.87 8.07
N ASP A 13 1.70 -3.59 7.89
CA ASP A 13 0.98 -3.13 6.70
C ASP A 13 1.90 -3.18 5.48
N ARG A 14 3.17 -2.77 5.65
CA ARG A 14 4.20 -2.90 4.63
C ARG A 14 4.37 -4.34 4.19
N PHE A 15 4.60 -5.25 5.14
CA PHE A 15 4.75 -6.67 4.89
C PHE A 15 3.55 -7.25 4.13
N SER A 16 2.33 -6.97 4.60
CA SER A 16 1.11 -7.46 3.99
C SER A 16 0.96 -7.00 2.53
N ILE A 17 1.17 -5.72 2.26
CA ILE A 17 1.01 -5.16 0.90
C ILE A 17 2.12 -5.65 -0.03
N GLU A 18 3.37 -5.69 0.41
CA GLU A 18 4.49 -6.15 -0.42
C GLU A 18 4.33 -7.62 -0.84
N ILE A 19 3.98 -8.51 0.09
CA ILE A 19 3.77 -9.94 -0.20
C ILE A 19 2.60 -10.11 -1.16
N ASN A 20 1.45 -9.53 -0.83
CA ASN A 20 0.26 -9.67 -1.67
C ASN A 20 0.47 -9.13 -3.09
N THR A 21 1.24 -8.06 -3.23
CA THR A 21 1.58 -7.49 -4.54
C THR A 21 2.51 -8.43 -5.31
N SER A 22 3.55 -8.94 -4.66
CA SER A 22 4.52 -9.85 -5.28
C SER A 22 3.85 -11.15 -5.74
N GLU A 23 2.98 -11.73 -4.92
CA GLU A 23 2.18 -12.90 -5.29
C GLU A 23 1.32 -12.65 -6.53
N ILE A 24 0.60 -11.51 -6.55
CA ILE A 24 -0.25 -11.18 -7.70
C ILE A 24 0.59 -10.97 -8.95
N LEU A 25 1.70 -10.25 -8.89
CA LEU A 25 2.59 -10.05 -10.02
C LEU A 25 3.12 -11.38 -10.56
N SER A 26 3.44 -12.32 -9.68
CA SER A 26 3.88 -13.67 -10.08
C SER A 26 2.81 -14.43 -10.86
N THR A 27 1.51 -14.24 -10.56
CA THR A 27 0.42 -14.84 -11.35
C THR A 27 0.32 -14.30 -12.78
N PHE A 28 0.98 -13.18 -13.06
CA PHE A 28 1.09 -12.57 -14.40
C PHE A 28 2.50 -12.76 -15.01
N ASN A 29 3.26 -13.72 -14.53
CA ASN A 29 4.63 -14.03 -14.99
C ASN A 29 5.65 -12.90 -14.78
N VAL A 30 5.37 -11.96 -13.87
CA VAL A 30 6.29 -10.91 -13.48
C VAL A 30 7.10 -11.40 -12.27
N LYS A 31 8.41 -11.58 -12.44
CA LYS A 31 9.30 -11.95 -11.31
C LYS A 31 9.40 -10.78 -10.34
N ALA A 32 8.72 -10.90 -9.21
CA ALA A 32 8.66 -9.87 -8.18
C ALA A 32 9.04 -10.43 -6.80
N SER A 33 9.70 -9.62 -6.00
CA SER A 33 10.05 -9.93 -4.61
C SER A 33 9.72 -8.76 -3.70
N PRO A 34 9.23 -9.02 -2.48
CA PRO A 34 9.08 -7.97 -1.47
C PRO A 34 10.44 -7.36 -1.12
N SER A 35 10.47 -6.06 -0.80
CA SER A 35 11.69 -5.38 -0.36
C SER A 35 12.24 -5.96 0.94
N LEU A 36 11.39 -6.55 1.76
CA LEU A 36 11.73 -7.22 3.01
C LEU A 36 12.64 -8.46 2.82
N ASN A 37 12.70 -9.02 1.63
CA ASN A 37 13.68 -10.09 1.31
C ASN A 37 15.10 -9.55 1.13
N LEU A 38 15.25 -8.24 0.93
CA LEU A 38 16.53 -7.57 0.67
C LEU A 38 16.97 -6.69 1.85
N LEU A 39 16.02 -6.24 2.64
CA LEU A 39 16.21 -5.41 3.83
C LEU A 39 15.83 -6.19 5.08
N LYS A 40 16.55 -5.91 6.18
CA LYS A 40 16.13 -6.42 7.50
C LYS A 40 14.76 -5.85 7.87
N ILE A 41 13.96 -6.65 8.59
CA ILE A 41 12.68 -6.19 9.15
C ILE A 41 12.91 -4.92 9.97
N GLY A 42 12.10 -3.89 9.74
CA GLY A 42 12.21 -2.58 10.41
C GLY A 42 13.18 -1.60 9.75
N SER A 43 13.91 -2.01 8.70
CA SER A 43 14.78 -1.09 7.96
C SER A 43 13.97 -0.10 7.13
N ASP A 44 14.46 1.12 7.04
CA ASP A 44 13.87 2.16 6.20
C ASP A 44 14.01 1.80 4.70
N ALA A 45 12.96 2.05 3.93
CA ALA A 45 12.96 1.81 2.49
C ALA A 45 13.97 2.70 1.73
N SER A 46 14.37 3.84 2.30
CA SER A 46 15.39 4.73 1.72
C SER A 46 16.74 4.05 1.55
N LEU A 47 17.04 3.02 2.34
CA LEU A 47 18.26 2.21 2.19
C LEU A 47 18.35 1.54 0.80
N LEU A 48 17.23 1.32 0.12
CA LEU A 48 17.21 0.80 -1.24
C LEU A 48 17.79 1.77 -2.27
N SER A 49 17.89 3.05 -1.92
CA SER A 49 18.48 4.08 -2.77
C SER A 49 20.00 4.26 -2.59
N SER A 50 20.62 3.57 -1.60
CA SER A 50 22.06 3.62 -1.40
C SER A 50 22.81 2.91 -2.53
N ASP A 51 23.94 3.45 -2.98
CA ASP A 51 24.71 2.93 -4.11
C ASP A 51 25.13 1.46 -3.91
N SER A 52 25.55 1.12 -2.71
CA SER A 52 25.94 -0.27 -2.36
C SER A 52 24.81 -1.26 -2.48
N VAL A 53 23.60 -0.88 -2.06
CA VAL A 53 22.40 -1.72 -2.14
C VAL A 53 21.92 -1.79 -3.60
N GLN A 54 21.91 -0.67 -4.33
CA GLN A 54 21.54 -0.65 -5.74
C GLN A 54 22.45 -1.52 -6.60
N LYS A 55 23.77 -1.49 -6.37
CA LYS A 55 24.72 -2.36 -7.06
C LYS A 55 24.42 -3.82 -6.81
N LYS A 56 24.24 -4.20 -5.53
CA LYS A 56 23.89 -5.58 -5.16
C LYS A 56 22.56 -6.03 -5.78
N GLN A 57 21.58 -5.14 -5.89
CA GLN A 57 20.29 -5.43 -6.52
C GLN A 57 20.44 -5.62 -8.03
N ALA A 58 21.24 -4.78 -8.68
CA ALA A 58 21.54 -4.90 -10.11
C ALA A 58 22.22 -6.24 -10.43
N ASP A 59 23.21 -6.66 -9.62
CA ASP A 59 23.90 -7.94 -9.74
C ASP A 59 22.93 -9.13 -9.61
N LEU A 60 21.88 -8.99 -8.80
CA LEU A 60 20.79 -9.98 -8.66
C LEU A 60 19.72 -9.87 -9.76
N GLY A 61 19.88 -8.92 -10.69
CA GLY A 61 18.99 -8.70 -11.82
C GLY A 61 17.74 -7.90 -11.49
N TYR A 62 17.73 -7.14 -10.38
CA TYR A 62 16.64 -6.23 -10.04
C TYR A 62 16.92 -4.84 -10.65
N ASN A 63 16.12 -4.48 -11.65
CA ASN A 63 16.21 -3.19 -12.34
C ASN A 63 14.91 -2.40 -12.30
N THR A 64 13.90 -2.94 -11.62
CA THR A 64 12.55 -2.39 -11.55
C THR A 64 12.08 -2.30 -10.11
N PHE A 65 11.49 -1.17 -9.73
CA PHE A 65 10.91 -0.93 -8.41
C PHE A 65 9.43 -0.57 -8.57
N MET A 66 8.58 -1.29 -7.85
CA MET A 66 7.17 -0.94 -7.71
C MET A 66 6.96 -0.38 -6.31
N VAL A 67 6.79 0.94 -6.22
CA VAL A 67 6.59 1.65 -4.95
C VAL A 67 5.12 1.89 -4.73
N ILE A 68 4.64 1.55 -3.52
CA ILE A 68 3.23 1.63 -3.13
C ILE A 68 3.12 2.54 -1.91
N ASN A 69 2.37 3.64 -2.07
CA ASN A 69 2.13 4.63 -1.02
C ASN A 69 0.65 4.77 -0.73
N VAL A 70 0.29 5.13 0.49
CA VAL A 70 -1.05 5.62 0.79
C VAL A 70 -1.16 7.07 0.31
N ARG A 71 -2.11 7.33 -0.58
CA ARG A 71 -2.40 8.68 -1.05
C ARG A 71 -3.35 9.43 -0.14
N GLY A 72 -4.33 8.71 0.40
CA GLY A 72 -5.32 9.30 1.30
C GLY A 72 -6.45 8.36 1.64
N TYR A 73 -7.32 8.85 2.51
CA TYR A 73 -8.50 8.15 3.00
C TYR A 73 -9.73 9.02 2.81
N ASP A 74 -10.86 8.41 2.41
CA ASP A 74 -12.18 9.00 2.61
C ASP A 74 -12.70 8.52 3.96
N ARG A 75 -13.32 9.42 4.70
CA ARG A 75 -13.80 9.18 6.06
C ARG A 75 -15.26 9.57 6.17
N ARG A 76 -15.97 8.94 7.09
CA ARG A 76 -17.32 9.31 7.49
C ARG A 76 -17.44 9.28 9.00
N TYR A 77 -18.39 10.03 9.52
CA TYR A 77 -18.74 9.97 10.93
C TYR A 77 -19.86 8.96 11.13
N LYS A 78 -19.70 8.08 12.10
CA LYS A 78 -20.75 7.17 12.59
C LYS A 78 -21.13 7.54 14.00
N LYS A 79 -22.43 7.40 14.31
CA LYS A 79 -22.91 7.54 15.68
C LYS A 79 -22.19 6.53 16.57
N SER A 80 -21.68 7.01 17.69
CA SER A 80 -21.02 6.14 18.66
C SER A 80 -22.02 5.10 19.19
N SER A 81 -21.58 3.85 19.36
CA SER A 81 -22.37 2.80 20.02
C SER A 81 -22.50 3.02 21.54
N ARG A 82 -21.63 3.84 22.13
CA ARG A 82 -21.75 4.27 23.52
C ARG A 82 -22.73 5.44 23.61
N ALA A 83 -23.78 5.27 24.43
CA ALA A 83 -24.60 6.39 24.85
C ALA A 83 -23.75 7.26 25.81
N PRO A 84 -23.35 8.48 25.43
CA PRO A 84 -22.59 9.34 26.33
C PRO A 84 -23.51 9.84 27.45
N LEU A 85 -22.95 9.97 28.65
CA LEU A 85 -23.68 10.59 29.76
C LEU A 85 -23.94 12.06 29.44
N LEU A 86 -25.08 12.57 29.89
CA LEU A 86 -25.44 13.98 29.71
C LEU A 86 -24.33 14.94 30.18
N LYS A 87 -23.70 14.63 31.32
CA LYS A 87 -22.54 15.39 31.85
C LYS A 87 -21.40 15.47 30.86
N ASP A 88 -21.08 14.36 30.16
CA ASP A 88 -19.96 14.30 29.21
C ASP A 88 -20.26 15.11 27.95
N ILE A 89 -21.52 15.13 27.50
CA ILE A 89 -21.94 15.95 26.36
C ILE A 89 -21.89 17.42 26.71
N LEU A 90 -22.41 17.81 27.87
CA LEU A 90 -22.46 19.19 28.28
C LEU A 90 -21.09 19.79 28.61
N SER A 91 -20.13 18.97 29.06
CA SER A 91 -18.74 19.41 29.33
C SER A 91 -17.84 19.40 28.09
N SER A 92 -18.32 18.88 26.98
CA SER A 92 -17.52 18.63 25.77
C SER A 92 -17.92 19.61 24.67
N GLY A 93 -17.04 20.57 24.36
CA GLY A 93 -17.17 21.37 23.15
C GLY A 93 -16.91 20.60 21.85
N ASN A 94 -16.77 19.27 21.92
CA ASN A 94 -16.39 18.43 20.78
C ASN A 94 -17.46 17.37 20.48
N LEU A 95 -18.02 17.44 19.28
CA LEU A 95 -19.01 16.46 18.77
C LEU A 95 -18.46 15.03 18.62
N PHE A 96 -17.14 14.82 18.64
CA PHE A 96 -16.50 13.53 18.44
C PHE A 96 -16.80 12.49 19.52
N LYS A 97 -17.22 12.88 20.71
CA LYS A 97 -17.69 11.93 21.73
C LYS A 97 -18.99 11.22 21.33
N VAL A 98 -19.80 11.84 20.48
CA VAL A 98 -21.09 11.28 20.01
C VAL A 98 -20.92 10.54 18.68
N TYR A 99 -19.91 10.91 17.90
CA TYR A 99 -19.60 10.32 16.61
C TYR A 99 -18.19 9.75 16.60
N ARG A 100 -17.98 8.64 15.93
CA ARG A 100 -16.66 8.13 15.61
C ARG A 100 -16.36 8.31 14.13
N GLU A 101 -15.14 8.65 13.85
CA GLU A 101 -14.63 8.75 12.49
C GLU A 101 -14.20 7.37 11.98
N GLU A 102 -14.68 6.98 10.82
CA GLU A 102 -14.30 5.74 10.16
C GLU A 102 -13.80 5.99 8.75
N ALA A 103 -12.68 5.40 8.41
CA ALA A 103 -12.23 5.36 7.03
C ALA A 103 -13.18 4.46 6.21
N THR A 104 -13.70 4.99 5.11
CA THR A 104 -14.58 4.27 4.19
C THR A 104 -13.86 3.79 2.94
N SER A 105 -12.77 4.45 2.58
CA SER A 105 -11.90 4.04 1.49
C SER A 105 -10.46 4.47 1.73
N VAL A 106 -9.54 3.75 1.11
CA VAL A 106 -8.13 4.11 1.02
C VAL A 106 -7.69 4.11 -0.43
N SER A 107 -6.91 5.10 -0.82
CA SER A 107 -6.30 5.20 -2.14
C SER A 107 -4.80 4.94 -2.05
N PHE A 108 -4.34 3.94 -2.82
CA PHE A 108 -2.93 3.63 -2.99
C PHE A 108 -2.41 4.23 -4.28
N GLU A 109 -1.32 4.95 -4.21
CA GLU A 109 -0.54 5.33 -5.38
C GLU A 109 0.50 4.25 -5.65
N ILE A 110 0.57 3.80 -6.89
CA ILE A 110 1.54 2.80 -7.34
C ILE A 110 2.39 3.43 -8.42
N SER A 111 3.69 3.50 -8.16
CA SER A 111 4.69 4.04 -9.08
C SER A 111 5.66 2.95 -9.48
N LEU A 112 5.86 2.76 -10.77
CA LEU A 112 6.85 1.83 -11.31
C LEU A 112 8.05 2.60 -11.85
N TYR A 113 9.22 2.27 -11.32
CA TYR A 113 10.51 2.78 -11.78
C TYR A 113 11.27 1.68 -12.50
N LYS A 114 11.90 2.01 -13.62
CA LYS A 114 12.79 1.13 -14.36
C LYS A 114 14.12 1.84 -14.61
N ASN A 115 15.22 1.22 -14.19
CA ASN A 115 16.55 1.82 -14.27
C ASN A 115 16.60 3.25 -13.67
N GLY A 116 15.98 3.43 -12.48
CA GLY A 116 15.93 4.72 -11.78
C GLY A 116 14.96 5.76 -12.35
N LYS A 117 14.31 5.50 -13.49
CA LYS A 117 13.37 6.44 -14.12
C LYS A 117 11.92 6.01 -13.90
N LEU A 118 11.04 6.96 -13.59
CA LEU A 118 9.61 6.71 -13.47
C LEU A 118 9.04 6.23 -14.82
N TYR A 119 8.51 5.02 -14.84
CA TYR A 119 7.95 4.41 -16.05
C TYR A 119 6.43 4.64 -16.15
N PHE A 120 5.70 4.41 -15.05
CA PHE A 120 4.29 4.81 -14.94
C PHE A 120 3.86 5.00 -13.49
N ARG A 121 2.72 5.68 -13.32
CA ARG A 121 2.04 5.88 -12.04
C ARG A 121 0.55 5.62 -12.22
N ASP A 122 -0.09 5.02 -11.23
CA ASP A 122 -1.54 4.81 -11.21
C ASP A 122 -2.06 4.85 -9.76
N ILE A 123 -3.38 4.99 -9.61
CA ILE A 123 -4.06 5.02 -8.30
C ILE A 123 -5.07 3.89 -8.23
N ILE A 124 -5.05 3.15 -7.12
CA ILE A 124 -6.03 2.12 -6.79
C ILE A 124 -6.82 2.57 -5.56
N LYS A 125 -8.10 2.86 -5.74
CA LYS A 125 -9.02 3.18 -4.64
C LYS A 125 -9.73 1.93 -4.15
N CYS A 126 -9.59 1.61 -2.86
CA CYS A 126 -10.26 0.51 -2.17
C CYS A 126 -11.38 1.06 -1.30
N GLY A 127 -12.62 0.91 -1.74
CA GLY A 127 -13.81 1.34 -1.00
C GLY A 127 -14.42 0.21 -0.16
N ASN A 128 -15.39 0.57 0.69
CA ASN A 128 -16.08 -0.35 1.60
C ASN A 128 -15.08 -1.14 2.48
N ILE A 129 -14.16 -0.43 3.10
CA ILE A 129 -13.18 -0.98 4.03
C ILE A 129 -13.66 -0.82 5.47
N SER A 130 -13.25 -1.72 6.35
CA SER A 130 -13.53 -1.66 7.79
C SER A 130 -12.28 -1.95 8.63
N ASP A 131 -11.39 -2.77 8.11
CA ASP A 131 -10.19 -3.26 8.77
C ASP A 131 -9.07 -3.57 7.76
N ARG A 132 -7.92 -3.99 8.25
CA ARG A 132 -6.78 -4.39 7.39
C ARG A 132 -7.16 -5.50 6.42
N SER A 133 -7.88 -6.51 6.88
CA SER A 133 -8.29 -7.67 6.05
C SER A 133 -9.15 -7.23 4.86
N SER A 134 -10.12 -6.35 5.10
CA SER A 134 -10.98 -5.80 4.04
C SER A 134 -10.19 -4.95 3.04
N VAL A 135 -9.23 -4.16 3.52
CA VAL A 135 -8.32 -3.39 2.66
C VAL A 135 -7.53 -4.31 1.75
N VAL A 136 -6.86 -5.32 2.30
CA VAL A 136 -6.04 -6.28 1.54
C VAL A 136 -6.89 -7.03 0.51
N LYS A 137 -8.07 -7.51 0.90
CA LYS A 137 -9.01 -8.20 -0.01
C LYS A 137 -9.42 -7.30 -1.20
N ARG A 138 -9.77 -6.04 -0.93
CA ARG A 138 -10.15 -5.07 -1.97
C ARG A 138 -8.96 -4.71 -2.85
N TYR A 139 -7.80 -4.48 -2.24
CA TYR A 139 -6.57 -4.20 -2.95
C TYR A 139 -6.20 -5.31 -3.92
N ARG A 140 -6.15 -6.57 -3.47
CA ARG A 140 -5.86 -7.75 -4.32
C ARG A 140 -6.79 -7.81 -5.54
N LYS A 141 -8.11 -7.66 -5.32
CA LYS A 141 -9.10 -7.68 -6.41
C LYS A 141 -8.87 -6.55 -7.41
N LYS A 142 -8.64 -5.33 -6.91
CA LYS A 142 -8.43 -4.15 -7.76
C LYS A 142 -7.10 -4.21 -8.51
N LEU A 143 -6.03 -4.66 -7.85
CA LEU A 143 -4.72 -4.82 -8.46
C LEU A 143 -4.74 -5.81 -9.62
N ARG A 144 -5.30 -7.01 -9.43
CA ARG A 144 -5.48 -8.00 -10.50
C ARG A 144 -6.21 -7.42 -11.70
N LYS A 145 -7.33 -6.73 -11.45
CA LYS A 145 -8.12 -6.09 -12.52
C LYS A 145 -7.31 -5.00 -13.24
N ARG A 146 -6.50 -4.24 -12.49
CA ARG A 146 -5.68 -3.15 -13.05
C ARG A 146 -4.55 -3.70 -13.92
N ILE A 147 -3.85 -4.74 -13.47
CA ILE A 147 -2.80 -5.42 -14.23
C ILE A 147 -3.40 -5.99 -15.53
N HIS A 148 -4.47 -6.76 -15.43
CA HIS A 148 -5.10 -7.38 -16.58
C HIS A 148 -5.54 -6.37 -17.65
N ARG A 149 -6.16 -5.25 -17.23
CA ARG A 149 -6.77 -4.29 -18.16
C ARG A 149 -5.82 -3.21 -18.68
N LYS A 150 -4.88 -2.74 -17.82
CA LYS A 150 -4.10 -1.54 -18.12
C LYS A 150 -2.60 -1.76 -18.12
N TRP A 151 -2.08 -2.66 -17.25
CA TRP A 151 -0.64 -2.73 -17.02
C TRP A 151 0.02 -3.91 -17.72
N ARG A 152 -0.74 -4.86 -18.26
CA ARG A 152 -0.18 -6.07 -18.88
C ARG A 152 0.93 -5.76 -19.90
N LYS A 153 0.69 -4.81 -20.80
CA LYS A 153 1.71 -4.36 -21.78
C LYS A 153 2.87 -3.59 -21.17
N LYS A 154 2.66 -2.97 -19.99
CA LYS A 154 3.68 -2.17 -19.29
C LYS A 154 4.57 -3.03 -18.41
N LEU A 155 4.10 -4.18 -17.96
CA LEU A 155 4.81 -5.12 -17.10
C LEU A 155 5.48 -6.27 -17.87
N SER A 156 5.18 -6.45 -19.14
CA SER A 156 5.89 -7.36 -20.02
C SER A 156 7.22 -6.73 -20.44
N PHE A 157 8.29 -7.16 -19.79
CA PHE A 157 9.65 -6.76 -20.09
C PHE A 157 10.42 -7.93 -20.71
#